data_05ab9b6135f88dc35d1742be79dd750f
#
_entry.id   05ab9b6135f88dc35d1742be79dd750f
#
_cell.length_a   1.000
_cell.length_b   1.000
_cell.length_c   1.000
_cell.angle_alpha   90.00
_cell.angle_beta   90.00
_cell.angle_gamma   90.00
#
_symmetry.space_group_name_H-M   'P 1'
#
loop_
_entity.id
_entity.type
_entity.pdbx_description
1 polymer ?
#
loop_
_entity_poly.entity_id
_entity_poly.type
_entity_poly.pdbx_seq_one_letter_code
_entity_poly.pdbx_strand_id
1 'polypeptide(L)'
;MRKFLFFASIFLYTCDIPTFEVDNPYDPQNPSYVAPSVTINSGPIENEIITTDNVAFTWIGNNETMTFRYFLDGNLKQDWDDISSVLIQYLDEGAHKFGVQGRYPTEDVSDTVFVNFNVNAVLGPSLLFYPRKHDAVIGEEVTFQIFAEEVIDLSAAEFTINYNTTLINIESITQGDLFKTANQSIFYVDQDPLQDSFTVLTAILDGISPSVSGTGVLAEIVVKINSQGTSNITFSGVNKFRGPNNTAIEIREKIGGIVIAK
;
A
#
# COMPACT_ATOMS: atom_id res chain seq x y z
N MET A 1 -79.69 53.09 -40.90
CA MET A 1 -78.30 52.62 -40.84
C MET A 1 -78.14 51.83 -39.57
N ARG A 2 -78.14 50.50 -39.69
CA ARG A 2 -77.91 49.58 -38.56
C ARG A 2 -76.43 49.29 -38.48
N LYS A 3 -75.78 49.67 -37.36
CA LYS A 3 -74.38 49.31 -37.09
C LYS A 3 -74.34 47.94 -36.44
N PHE A 4 -73.70 46.97 -37.11
CA PHE A 4 -73.38 45.66 -36.52
C PHE A 4 -72.05 45.77 -35.75
N LEU A 5 -72.08 45.51 -34.47
CA LEU A 5 -70.88 45.32 -33.65
C LEU A 5 -70.45 43.88 -33.74
N PHE A 6 -69.24 43.62 -34.25
CA PHE A 6 -68.64 42.33 -34.26
C PHE A 6 -67.79 42.15 -32.96
N PHE A 7 -68.22 41.22 -32.10
CA PHE A 7 -67.47 40.87 -30.93
C PHE A 7 -66.52 39.77 -31.31
N ALA A 8 -65.22 40.03 -31.31
CA ALA A 8 -64.17 39.04 -31.52
C ALA A 8 -63.81 38.41 -30.17
N SER A 9 -64.22 37.16 -29.93
CA SER A 9 -63.78 36.36 -28.77
C SER A 9 -62.39 35.85 -29.01
N ILE A 10 -61.41 36.39 -28.28
CA ILE A 10 -60.03 35.85 -28.24
C ILE A 10 -60.04 34.64 -27.30
N PHE A 11 -59.91 33.43 -27.86
CA PHE A 11 -59.66 32.22 -27.09
C PHE A 11 -58.14 32.17 -26.76
N LEU A 12 -57.77 32.44 -25.52
CA LEU A 12 -56.44 32.18 -24.98
C LEU A 12 -56.34 30.67 -24.74
N TYR A 13 -55.70 29.98 -25.63
CA TYR A 13 -55.22 28.63 -25.37
C TYR A 13 -54.03 28.72 -24.40
N THR A 14 -54.22 28.38 -23.13
CA THR A 14 -53.12 28.09 -22.21
C THR A 14 -52.52 26.77 -22.65
N CYS A 15 -51.34 26.81 -23.20
CA CYS A 15 -50.54 25.62 -23.46
C CYS A 15 -50.00 25.20 -22.11
N ASP A 16 -50.56 24.15 -21.48
CA ASP A 16 -49.96 23.51 -20.36
C ASP A 16 -48.65 22.87 -20.87
N ILE A 17 -47.52 23.43 -20.48
CA ILE A 17 -46.22 22.83 -20.71
C ILE A 17 -46.17 21.61 -19.76
N PRO A 18 -46.07 20.36 -20.29
CA PRO A 18 -45.93 19.20 -19.42
C PRO A 18 -44.70 19.39 -18.55
N THR A 19 -44.89 19.44 -17.26
CA THR A 19 -43.79 19.34 -16.30
C THR A 19 -43.20 17.93 -16.44
N PHE A 20 -41.99 17.86 -16.93
CA PHE A 20 -41.25 16.60 -16.90
C PHE A 20 -41.01 16.24 -15.42
N GLU A 21 -41.67 15.20 -14.93
CA GLU A 21 -41.31 14.58 -13.67
C GLU A 21 -40.01 13.82 -13.89
N VAL A 22 -39.00 14.12 -13.08
CA VAL A 22 -37.71 13.40 -13.10
C VAL A 22 -37.94 12.13 -12.31
N ASP A 23 -38.22 11.02 -13.00
CA ASP A 23 -38.51 9.72 -12.40
C ASP A 23 -37.25 8.97 -11.88
N ASN A 24 -36.09 9.38 -12.33
CA ASN A 24 -34.84 8.76 -11.92
C ASN A 24 -34.47 9.15 -10.49
N PRO A 25 -34.47 8.22 -9.52
CA PRO A 25 -34.14 8.53 -8.13
C PRO A 25 -32.68 8.93 -7.91
N TYR A 26 -31.81 8.72 -8.90
CA TYR A 26 -30.40 9.10 -8.89
C TYR A 26 -30.13 10.45 -9.56
N ASP A 27 -31.15 11.14 -10.07
CA ASP A 27 -31.01 12.46 -10.64
C ASP A 27 -31.07 13.51 -9.53
N PRO A 28 -30.05 14.41 -9.40
CA PRO A 28 -30.05 15.48 -8.40
C PRO A 28 -31.27 16.44 -8.52
N GLN A 29 -31.97 16.45 -9.65
CA GLN A 29 -33.20 17.24 -9.82
C GLN A 29 -34.46 16.53 -9.29
N ASN A 30 -34.38 15.24 -8.97
CA ASN A 30 -35.46 14.49 -8.37
C ASN A 30 -35.64 14.94 -6.89
N PRO A 31 -36.85 15.29 -6.45
CA PRO A 31 -37.12 15.69 -5.05
C PRO A 31 -36.77 14.61 -4.01
N SER A 32 -36.68 13.34 -4.43
CA SER A 32 -36.32 12.19 -3.58
C SER A 32 -34.83 11.82 -3.67
N TYR A 33 -34.04 12.61 -4.37
CA TYR A 33 -32.61 12.34 -4.52
C TYR A 33 -31.88 12.38 -3.16
N VAL A 34 -31.09 11.36 -2.91
CA VAL A 34 -30.13 11.29 -1.81
C VAL A 34 -28.74 11.11 -2.41
N ALA A 35 -27.82 11.98 -2.05
CA ALA A 35 -26.45 11.89 -2.57
C ALA A 35 -25.81 10.54 -2.22
N PRO A 36 -24.93 9.99 -3.08
CA PRO A 36 -24.22 8.75 -2.80
C PRO A 36 -23.39 8.89 -1.52
N SER A 37 -23.41 7.87 -0.70
CA SER A 37 -22.61 7.80 0.51
C SER A 37 -22.12 6.38 0.75
N VAL A 38 -20.99 6.26 1.43
CA VAL A 38 -20.35 4.98 1.78
C VAL A 38 -20.11 4.95 3.29
N THR A 39 -20.25 3.75 3.86
CA THR A 39 -19.89 3.48 5.25
C THR A 39 -18.96 2.26 5.30
N ILE A 40 -17.84 2.36 6.01
CA ILE A 40 -16.97 1.22 6.31
C ILE A 40 -17.60 0.48 7.50
N ASN A 41 -17.96 -0.79 7.27
CA ASN A 41 -18.66 -1.63 8.27
C ASN A 41 -17.70 -2.43 9.14
N SER A 42 -16.57 -2.84 8.57
CA SER A 42 -15.52 -3.55 9.32
C SER A 42 -14.13 -3.17 8.80
N GLY A 43 -13.15 -3.34 9.65
CA GLY A 43 -11.75 -3.00 9.50
C GLY A 43 -11.22 -2.42 10.79
N PRO A 44 -9.96 -1.98 10.83
CA PRO A 44 -9.43 -1.23 11.97
C PRO A 44 -10.27 0.02 12.26
N ILE A 45 -10.34 0.40 13.52
CA ILE A 45 -10.88 1.69 13.91
C ILE A 45 -9.82 2.78 13.71
N GLU A 46 -10.24 4.04 13.76
CA GLU A 46 -9.35 5.18 13.57
C GLU A 46 -8.19 5.17 14.58
N ASN A 47 -6.94 5.21 14.07
CA ASN A 47 -5.68 5.12 14.81
C ASN A 47 -5.43 3.80 15.57
N GLU A 48 -6.11 2.73 15.21
CA GLU A 48 -5.83 1.39 15.78
C GLU A 48 -4.42 0.93 15.39
N ILE A 49 -3.78 0.20 16.33
CA ILE A 49 -2.53 -0.51 16.06
C ILE A 49 -2.89 -1.98 15.86
N ILE A 50 -2.70 -2.49 14.65
CA ILE A 50 -2.86 -3.91 14.34
C ILE A 50 -1.51 -4.63 14.41
N THR A 51 -1.55 -5.89 14.84
CA THR A 51 -0.35 -6.74 15.03
C THR A 51 -0.21 -7.82 13.97
N THR A 52 -0.86 -7.59 12.82
CA THR A 52 -0.79 -8.47 11.64
C THR A 52 -0.51 -7.64 10.40
N ASP A 53 0.17 -8.23 9.45
CA ASP A 53 0.50 -7.63 8.14
C ASP A 53 -0.63 -7.73 7.12
N ASN A 54 -1.82 -8.09 7.58
CA ASN A 54 -3.00 -8.19 6.73
C ASN A 54 -4.22 -7.63 7.45
N VAL A 55 -5.16 -7.12 6.67
CA VAL A 55 -6.39 -6.50 7.18
C VAL A 55 -7.52 -6.67 6.18
N ALA A 56 -8.70 -7.00 6.68
CA ALA A 56 -9.91 -7.05 5.88
C ALA A 56 -10.78 -5.81 6.12
N PHE A 57 -11.27 -5.22 5.03
CA PHE A 57 -12.27 -4.16 5.08
C PHE A 57 -13.56 -4.62 4.42
N THR A 58 -14.69 -4.18 4.95
CA THR A 58 -15.99 -4.26 4.29
C THR A 58 -16.68 -2.91 4.35
N TRP A 59 -17.47 -2.60 3.34
CA TRP A 59 -18.22 -1.35 3.24
C TRP A 59 -19.57 -1.56 2.59
N ILE A 60 -20.44 -0.57 2.74
CA ILE A 60 -21.75 -0.53 2.11
C ILE A 60 -22.02 0.88 1.59
N GLY A 61 -22.67 0.96 0.44
CA GLY A 61 -23.26 2.20 -0.06
C GLY A 61 -24.71 2.38 0.45
N ASN A 62 -25.22 3.58 0.31
CA ASN A 62 -26.63 3.86 0.61
C ASN A 62 -27.61 3.32 -0.46
N ASN A 63 -27.08 2.65 -1.51
CA ASN A 63 -27.90 1.99 -2.53
C ASN A 63 -27.20 0.75 -3.07
N GLU A 64 -27.97 -0.30 -3.39
CA GLU A 64 -27.47 -1.60 -3.86
C GLU A 64 -26.86 -1.56 -5.26
N THR A 65 -27.16 -0.54 -6.07
CA THR A 65 -26.63 -0.44 -7.45
C THR A 65 -25.31 0.31 -7.55
N MET A 66 -24.73 0.70 -6.41
CA MET A 66 -23.47 1.44 -6.37
C MET A 66 -22.28 0.55 -6.77
N THR A 67 -21.32 1.16 -7.47
CA THR A 67 -19.97 0.62 -7.62
C THR A 67 -19.00 1.38 -6.72
N PHE A 68 -17.87 0.74 -6.40
CA PHE A 68 -16.90 1.26 -5.44
C PHE A 68 -15.50 1.24 -6.02
N ARG A 69 -14.66 2.13 -5.51
CA ARG A 69 -13.20 2.08 -5.67
C ARG A 69 -12.53 2.29 -4.33
N TYR A 70 -11.34 1.72 -4.15
CA TYR A 70 -10.62 1.90 -2.91
C TYR A 70 -9.15 2.26 -3.12
N PHE A 71 -8.60 2.87 -2.10
CA PHE A 71 -7.24 3.40 -2.04
C PHE A 71 -6.53 2.86 -0.81
N LEU A 72 -5.23 2.68 -0.93
CA LEU A 72 -4.32 2.44 0.20
C LEU A 72 -3.15 3.42 0.07
N ASP A 73 -2.90 4.17 1.14
CA ASP A 73 -1.81 5.15 1.23
C ASP A 73 -1.80 6.16 0.07
N GLY A 74 -3.01 6.61 -0.31
CA GLY A 74 -3.24 7.55 -1.40
C GLY A 74 -3.19 6.94 -2.80
N ASN A 75 -2.80 5.66 -2.94
CA ASN A 75 -2.73 4.98 -4.22
C ASN A 75 -4.04 4.25 -4.53
N LEU A 76 -4.57 4.42 -5.73
CA LEU A 76 -5.70 3.65 -6.23
C LEU A 76 -5.29 2.17 -6.34
N LYS A 77 -5.99 1.28 -5.64
CA LYS A 77 -5.75 -0.17 -5.66
C LYS A 77 -6.76 -0.92 -6.50
N GLN A 78 -8.00 -0.46 -6.52
CA GLN A 78 -9.08 -0.98 -7.34
C GLN A 78 -9.89 0.19 -7.87
N ASP A 79 -10.12 0.22 -9.17
CA ASP A 79 -11.05 1.16 -9.79
C ASP A 79 -12.50 0.62 -9.70
N TRP A 80 -13.45 1.39 -10.21
CA TRP A 80 -14.89 1.16 -10.05
C TRP A 80 -15.32 -0.28 -10.36
N ASP A 81 -15.84 -0.96 -9.32
CA ASP A 81 -16.32 -2.33 -9.38
C ASP A 81 -17.47 -2.53 -8.37
N ASP A 82 -18.22 -3.62 -8.47
CA ASP A 82 -19.33 -3.95 -7.56
C ASP A 82 -18.87 -4.58 -6.22
N ILE A 83 -17.56 -4.60 -5.97
CA ILE A 83 -16.98 -5.16 -4.74
C ILE A 83 -17.35 -4.34 -3.50
N SER A 84 -17.64 -5.02 -2.39
CA SER A 84 -17.93 -4.41 -1.09
C SER A 84 -16.98 -4.87 0.03
N SER A 85 -15.89 -5.54 -0.35
CA SER A 85 -14.87 -6.03 0.59
C SER A 85 -13.51 -6.19 -0.06
N VAL A 86 -12.46 -6.14 0.76
CA VAL A 86 -11.09 -6.46 0.35
C VAL A 86 -10.29 -7.06 1.51
N LEU A 87 -9.42 -8.02 1.21
CA LEU A 87 -8.33 -8.44 2.08
C LEU A 87 -7.03 -7.84 1.56
N ILE A 88 -6.45 -6.91 2.31
CA ILE A 88 -5.14 -6.34 2.04
C ILE A 88 -4.10 -7.20 2.75
N GLN A 89 -3.04 -7.59 2.07
CA GLN A 89 -1.97 -8.45 2.57
C GLN A 89 -0.61 -7.81 2.32
N TYR A 90 0.38 -8.23 3.11
CA TYR A 90 1.76 -7.74 3.02
C TYR A 90 1.86 -6.23 3.30
N LEU A 91 1.13 -5.77 4.31
CA LEU A 91 1.27 -4.41 4.79
C LEU A 91 2.66 -4.21 5.40
N ASP A 92 3.23 -3.07 5.13
CA ASP A 92 4.46 -2.62 5.75
C ASP A 92 4.24 -2.22 7.22
N GLU A 93 5.31 -2.13 7.98
CA GLU A 93 5.26 -1.56 9.34
C GLU A 93 4.97 -0.04 9.27
N GLY A 94 4.21 0.45 10.25
CA GLY A 94 3.95 1.88 10.38
C GLY A 94 2.54 2.32 10.00
N ALA A 95 2.41 3.59 9.62
CA ALA A 95 1.13 4.24 9.41
C ALA A 95 0.55 3.95 8.01
N HIS A 96 -0.73 3.57 7.97
CA HIS A 96 -1.49 3.33 6.76
C HIS A 96 -2.79 4.11 6.75
N LYS A 97 -3.29 4.40 5.55
CA LYS A 97 -4.57 5.05 5.32
C LYS A 97 -5.37 4.31 4.26
N PHE A 98 -6.46 3.67 4.67
CA PHE A 98 -7.43 3.10 3.76
C PHE A 98 -8.49 4.13 3.40
N GLY A 99 -8.95 4.16 2.14
CA GLY A 99 -10.02 5.01 1.67
C GLY A 99 -10.95 4.28 0.71
N VAL A 100 -12.26 4.52 0.82
CA VAL A 100 -13.25 3.97 -0.09
C VAL A 100 -14.20 5.05 -0.58
N GLN A 101 -14.62 4.96 -1.82
CA GLN A 101 -15.53 5.87 -2.49
C GLN A 101 -16.55 5.06 -3.29
N GLY A 102 -17.79 5.52 -3.32
CA GLY A 102 -18.86 4.90 -4.06
C GLY A 102 -19.44 5.83 -5.12
N ARG A 103 -20.05 5.28 -6.16
CA ARG A 103 -20.79 6.04 -7.16
C ARG A 103 -22.09 5.37 -7.57
N TYR A 104 -23.06 6.16 -7.95
CA TYR A 104 -24.28 5.71 -8.61
C TYR A 104 -24.06 5.35 -10.08
N PRO A 105 -25.01 4.64 -10.73
CA PRO A 105 -24.99 4.41 -12.17
C PRO A 105 -25.01 5.70 -13.01
N THR A 106 -25.45 6.81 -12.44
CA THR A 106 -25.43 8.16 -13.03
C THR A 106 -24.07 8.84 -12.95
N GLU A 107 -23.06 8.15 -12.41
CA GLU A 107 -21.70 8.65 -12.17
C GLU A 107 -21.56 9.69 -11.06
N ASP A 108 -22.60 9.99 -10.31
CA ASP A 108 -22.51 10.79 -9.09
C ASP A 108 -21.66 10.04 -8.05
N VAL A 109 -20.67 10.72 -7.50
CA VAL A 109 -19.64 10.13 -6.64
C VAL A 109 -19.78 10.63 -5.21
N SER A 110 -19.62 9.73 -4.23
CA SER A 110 -19.59 10.08 -2.82
C SER A 110 -18.29 10.79 -2.43
N ASP A 111 -18.27 11.41 -1.26
CA ASP A 111 -17.03 11.71 -0.57
C ASP A 111 -16.26 10.42 -0.30
N THR A 112 -14.92 10.53 -0.19
CA THR A 112 -14.08 9.39 0.21
C THR A 112 -14.12 9.24 1.72
N VAL A 113 -14.49 8.06 2.19
CA VAL A 113 -14.43 7.71 3.61
C VAL A 113 -13.07 7.09 3.90
N PHE A 114 -12.37 7.62 4.91
CA PHE A 114 -11.02 7.18 5.27
C PHE A 114 -11.00 6.57 6.67
N VAL A 115 -10.04 5.64 6.86
CA VAL A 115 -9.59 5.13 8.17
C VAL A 115 -8.08 5.15 8.18
N ASN A 116 -7.49 5.73 9.23
CA ASN A 116 -6.05 5.69 9.49
C ASN A 116 -5.80 4.61 10.55
N PHE A 117 -4.75 3.81 10.37
CA PHE A 117 -4.35 2.77 11.30
C PHE A 117 -2.83 2.59 11.24
N ASN A 118 -2.27 1.87 12.21
CA ASN A 118 -0.84 1.53 12.25
C ASN A 118 -0.66 0.03 12.25
N VAL A 119 0.37 -0.43 11.56
CA VAL A 119 0.84 -1.83 11.61
C VAL A 119 2.06 -1.91 12.51
N ASN A 120 2.04 -2.84 13.47
CA ASN A 120 3.18 -3.25 14.28
C ASN A 120 3.13 -4.79 14.37
N ALA A 121 3.42 -5.42 13.25
CA ALA A 121 3.30 -6.86 13.05
C ALA A 121 4.62 -7.60 13.31
N VAL A 122 5.76 -6.90 13.21
CA VAL A 122 7.09 -7.46 13.37
C VAL A 122 7.72 -6.97 14.66
N LEU A 123 8.06 -7.89 15.56
CA LEU A 123 8.72 -7.55 16.81
C LEU A 123 10.23 -7.75 16.67
N GLY A 124 11.02 -6.74 17.05
CA GLY A 124 12.47 -6.80 16.98
C GLY A 124 13.15 -7.50 18.19
N PRO A 125 14.44 -7.76 18.08
CA PRO A 125 15.31 -7.53 16.92
C PRO A 125 14.94 -8.43 15.73
N SER A 126 14.65 -7.85 14.57
CA SER A 126 14.22 -8.59 13.39
C SER A 126 14.86 -8.07 12.10
N LEU A 127 14.78 -8.87 11.04
CA LEU A 127 15.33 -8.57 9.72
C LEU A 127 14.20 -8.65 8.72
N LEU A 128 13.93 -7.55 7.98
CA LEU A 128 12.79 -7.49 7.08
C LEU A 128 13.07 -6.71 5.79
N PHE A 129 12.30 -7.05 4.75
CA PHE A 129 12.23 -6.30 3.50
C PHE A 129 11.17 -5.19 3.60
N TYR A 130 11.49 -4.02 3.03
CA TYR A 130 10.59 -2.89 2.92
C TYR A 130 10.72 -2.23 1.52
N PRO A 131 9.63 -1.94 0.80
CA PRO A 131 8.31 -2.45 1.13
C PRO A 131 8.27 -3.99 1.07
N ARG A 132 7.31 -4.60 1.73
CA ARG A 132 7.18 -6.07 1.75
C ARG A 132 6.76 -6.64 0.40
N LYS A 133 6.10 -5.81 -0.42
CA LYS A 133 5.55 -6.24 -1.70
C LYS A 133 5.71 -5.16 -2.77
N HIS A 134 6.13 -5.59 -3.96
CA HIS A 134 6.01 -4.82 -5.19
C HIS A 134 5.08 -5.52 -6.20
N ASP A 135 4.13 -4.77 -6.76
CA ASP A 135 3.43 -5.13 -8.00
C ASP A 135 4.17 -4.41 -9.13
N ALA A 136 4.64 -5.15 -10.14
CA ALA A 136 5.54 -4.63 -11.17
C ALA A 136 5.22 -5.21 -12.56
N VAL A 137 5.84 -4.65 -13.60
CA VAL A 137 5.78 -5.19 -14.97
C VAL A 137 7.15 -5.66 -15.43
N ILE A 138 7.19 -6.54 -16.44
CA ILE A 138 8.45 -7.05 -17.00
C ILE A 138 9.32 -5.89 -17.49
N GLY A 139 10.60 -5.91 -17.10
CA GLY A 139 11.59 -4.89 -17.42
C GLY A 139 11.67 -3.71 -16.45
N GLU A 140 10.70 -3.60 -15.54
CA GLU A 140 10.71 -2.59 -14.48
C GLU A 140 11.80 -2.91 -13.44
N GLU A 141 12.32 -1.86 -12.81
CA GLU A 141 13.22 -1.93 -11.66
C GLU A 141 12.47 -1.46 -10.42
N VAL A 142 12.55 -2.26 -9.36
CA VAL A 142 11.97 -1.94 -8.04
C VAL A 142 13.06 -1.95 -6.98
N THR A 143 12.88 -1.17 -5.93
CA THR A 143 13.87 -1.07 -4.84
C THR A 143 13.30 -1.64 -3.56
N PHE A 144 14.02 -2.57 -2.95
CA PHE A 144 13.79 -3.01 -1.59
C PHE A 144 14.85 -2.44 -0.66
N GLN A 145 14.42 -2.13 0.55
CA GLN A 145 15.29 -1.82 1.69
C GLN A 145 15.30 -3.02 2.64
N ILE A 146 16.46 -3.35 3.18
CA ILE A 146 16.61 -4.37 4.21
C ILE A 146 16.78 -3.67 5.54
N PHE A 147 15.79 -3.82 6.41
CA PHE A 147 15.77 -3.21 7.74
C PHE A 147 16.29 -4.16 8.82
N ALA A 148 17.01 -3.59 9.77
CA ALA A 148 17.10 -4.09 11.12
C ALA A 148 16.00 -3.41 11.95
N GLU A 149 15.07 -4.19 12.47
CA GLU A 149 13.90 -3.70 13.22
C GLU A 149 14.17 -3.79 14.72
N GLU A 150 13.94 -2.67 15.44
CA GLU A 150 14.02 -2.57 16.90
C GLU A 150 15.29 -3.20 17.52
N VAL A 151 16.43 -2.99 16.89
CA VAL A 151 17.70 -3.51 17.41
C VAL A 151 18.20 -2.67 18.60
N ILE A 152 18.92 -3.34 19.49
CA ILE A 152 19.61 -2.71 20.62
C ILE A 152 21.08 -3.06 20.51
N ASP A 153 21.95 -2.03 20.55
CA ASP A 153 23.40 -2.17 20.51
C ASP A 153 23.92 -2.99 19.32
N LEU A 154 23.38 -2.79 18.11
CA LEU A 154 23.85 -3.46 16.91
C LEU A 154 25.18 -2.84 16.43
N SER A 155 26.21 -3.66 16.28
CA SER A 155 27.52 -3.29 15.74
C SER A 155 27.82 -3.91 14.37
N ALA A 156 27.24 -5.08 14.09
CA ALA A 156 27.42 -5.76 12.82
C ALA A 156 26.21 -6.63 12.46
N ALA A 157 25.98 -6.75 11.15
CA ALA A 157 24.97 -7.63 10.58
C ALA A 157 25.58 -8.45 9.43
N GLU A 158 25.26 -9.73 9.39
CA GLU A 158 25.53 -10.66 8.29
C GLU A 158 24.22 -11.32 7.92
N PHE A 159 23.82 -11.27 6.65
CA PHE A 159 22.61 -11.92 6.18
C PHE A 159 22.74 -12.41 4.74
N THR A 160 22.14 -13.56 4.47
CA THR A 160 22.10 -14.17 3.15
C THR A 160 20.68 -14.10 2.59
N ILE A 161 20.54 -13.69 1.34
CA ILE A 161 19.29 -13.55 0.63
C ILE A 161 19.26 -14.52 -0.55
N ASN A 162 18.14 -15.25 -0.69
CA ASN A 162 17.84 -16.10 -1.84
C ASN A 162 16.72 -15.47 -2.68
N TYR A 163 16.83 -15.63 -3.99
CA TYR A 163 15.86 -15.16 -4.97
C TYR A 163 15.81 -16.08 -6.19
N ASN A 164 14.82 -15.93 -7.06
CA ASN A 164 14.70 -16.73 -8.28
C ASN A 164 15.22 -15.94 -9.49
N THR A 165 16.41 -16.29 -9.98
CA THR A 165 17.08 -15.64 -11.12
C THR A 165 16.32 -15.75 -12.45
N THR A 166 15.37 -16.67 -12.58
CA THR A 166 14.50 -16.75 -13.77
C THR A 166 13.43 -15.67 -13.78
N LEU A 167 13.02 -15.19 -12.61
CA LEU A 167 11.96 -14.20 -12.44
C LEU A 167 12.50 -12.78 -12.24
N ILE A 168 13.61 -12.65 -11.53
CA ILE A 168 14.20 -11.35 -11.17
C ILE A 168 15.71 -11.40 -11.26
N ASN A 169 16.33 -10.23 -11.48
CA ASN A 169 17.77 -10.04 -11.39
C ASN A 169 18.11 -8.97 -10.36
N ILE A 170 19.23 -9.11 -9.66
CA ILE A 170 19.73 -8.08 -8.74
C ILE A 170 20.65 -7.15 -9.54
N GLU A 171 20.25 -5.89 -9.71
CA GLU A 171 21.02 -4.89 -10.47
C GLU A 171 22.05 -4.19 -9.59
N SER A 172 21.70 -3.91 -8.33
CA SER A 172 22.64 -3.30 -7.39
C SER A 172 22.28 -3.60 -5.93
N ILE A 173 23.32 -3.61 -5.09
CA ILE A 173 23.20 -3.73 -3.64
C ILE A 173 24.07 -2.64 -3.04
N THR A 174 23.47 -1.73 -2.27
CA THR A 174 24.17 -0.59 -1.67
C THR A 174 23.95 -0.53 -0.16
N GLN A 175 24.87 0.10 0.55
CA GLN A 175 24.79 0.26 2.00
C GLN A 175 23.60 1.17 2.39
N GLY A 176 22.78 0.72 3.33
CA GLY A 176 21.74 1.49 3.99
C GLY A 176 22.31 2.53 4.96
N ASP A 177 21.43 3.31 5.56
CA ASP A 177 21.80 4.47 6.38
C ASP A 177 22.07 4.13 7.86
N LEU A 178 21.62 2.97 8.36
CA LEU A 178 21.72 2.63 9.78
C LEU A 178 23.15 2.75 10.32
N PHE A 179 24.16 2.34 9.54
CA PHE A 179 25.57 2.45 9.94
C PHE A 179 26.32 3.65 9.34
N LYS A 180 25.67 4.44 8.47
CA LYS A 180 26.30 5.64 7.87
C LYS A 180 26.58 6.76 8.88
N THR A 181 25.91 6.76 10.02
CA THR A 181 26.14 7.73 11.10
C THR A 181 27.43 7.45 11.89
N ALA A 182 28.00 6.25 11.79
CA ALA A 182 29.30 5.92 12.33
C ALA A 182 30.41 6.56 11.49
N ASN A 183 31.51 7.01 12.12
CA ASN A 183 32.65 7.59 11.40
C ASN A 183 33.31 6.61 10.42
N GLN A 184 33.26 5.33 10.74
CA GLN A 184 33.77 4.25 9.90
C GLN A 184 32.82 3.06 9.91
N SER A 185 32.43 2.62 8.73
CA SER A 185 31.68 1.38 8.53
C SER A 185 32.24 0.60 7.34
N ILE A 186 32.00 -0.70 7.34
CA ILE A 186 32.25 -1.56 6.19
C ILE A 186 30.92 -2.03 5.61
N PHE A 187 30.94 -2.23 4.30
CA PHE A 187 29.85 -2.87 3.59
C PHE A 187 30.47 -3.77 2.52
N TYR A 188 30.22 -5.06 2.63
CA TYR A 188 30.75 -6.07 1.73
C TYR A 188 29.61 -6.96 1.23
N VAL A 189 29.60 -7.23 -0.07
CA VAL A 189 28.63 -8.11 -0.71
C VAL A 189 29.40 -9.26 -1.37
N ASP A 190 29.05 -10.48 -1.00
CA ASP A 190 29.51 -11.71 -1.64
C ASP A 190 28.38 -12.25 -2.50
N GLN A 191 28.50 -12.04 -3.81
CA GLN A 191 27.51 -12.48 -4.79
C GLN A 191 28.18 -13.40 -5.79
N ASP A 192 27.79 -14.67 -5.79
CA ASP A 192 28.13 -15.61 -6.86
C ASP A 192 27.07 -15.46 -7.97
N PRO A 193 27.45 -15.01 -9.19
CA PRO A 193 26.51 -14.83 -10.29
C PRO A 193 25.90 -16.16 -10.80
N LEU A 194 26.42 -17.30 -10.36
CA LEU A 194 25.89 -18.64 -10.68
C LEU A 194 24.93 -19.18 -9.62
N GLN A 195 24.73 -18.45 -8.53
CA GLN A 195 23.85 -18.84 -7.44
C GLN A 195 22.67 -17.86 -7.30
N ASP A 196 21.53 -18.41 -6.93
CA ASP A 196 20.31 -17.66 -6.63
C ASP A 196 20.39 -17.00 -5.24
N SER A 197 21.57 -16.54 -4.83
CA SER A 197 21.80 -15.96 -3.51
C SER A 197 22.96 -14.98 -3.47
N PHE A 198 22.94 -14.10 -2.48
CA PHE A 198 24.07 -13.26 -2.10
C PHE A 198 24.10 -13.06 -0.58
N THR A 199 25.28 -12.74 -0.06
CA THR A 199 25.48 -12.45 1.36
C THR A 199 25.96 -11.02 1.51
N VAL A 200 25.35 -10.29 2.46
CA VAL A 200 25.77 -8.95 2.86
C VAL A 200 26.39 -9.03 4.25
N LEU A 201 27.53 -8.38 4.39
CA LEU A 201 28.19 -8.14 5.67
C LEU A 201 28.39 -6.64 5.84
N THR A 202 27.87 -6.10 6.93
CA THR A 202 28.01 -4.68 7.27
C THR A 202 28.34 -4.53 8.75
N ALA A 203 29.23 -3.61 9.09
CA ALA A 203 29.66 -3.41 10.46
C ALA A 203 30.20 -2.01 10.71
N ILE A 204 30.10 -1.57 11.96
CA ILE A 204 30.78 -0.36 12.46
C ILE A 204 32.20 -0.72 12.84
N LEU A 205 33.18 0.05 12.34
CA LEU A 205 34.60 -0.09 12.68
C LEU A 205 35.09 0.98 13.64
N ASP A 206 34.24 1.96 13.91
CA ASP A 206 34.58 3.08 14.79
C ASP A 206 34.53 2.67 16.27
N GLY A 207 35.63 2.87 16.97
CA GLY A 207 35.72 2.57 18.41
C GLY A 207 35.04 3.62 19.31
N ILE A 208 34.49 4.71 18.75
CA ILE A 208 33.84 5.79 19.50
C ILE A 208 32.35 5.54 19.64
N SER A 209 31.71 5.02 18.57
CA SER A 209 30.29 4.65 18.57
C SER A 209 30.14 3.22 18.09
N PRO A 210 30.43 2.23 18.95
CA PRO A 210 30.56 0.84 18.55
C PRO A 210 29.24 0.17 18.23
N SER A 211 28.10 0.85 18.45
CA SER A 211 26.76 0.27 18.22
C SER A 211 25.72 1.34 17.90
N VAL A 212 24.62 0.88 17.29
CA VAL A 212 23.40 1.66 17.04
C VAL A 212 22.20 0.92 17.62
N SER A 213 21.15 1.68 17.97
CA SER A 213 19.88 1.11 18.44
C SER A 213 18.72 1.76 17.68
N GLY A 214 17.62 1.02 17.55
CA GLY A 214 16.41 1.45 16.85
C GLY A 214 16.18 0.66 15.56
N THR A 215 15.38 1.24 14.68
CA THR A 215 15.06 0.68 13.37
C THR A 215 15.78 1.46 12.28
N GLY A 216 16.33 0.77 11.26
CA GLY A 216 16.98 1.43 10.15
C GLY A 216 17.44 0.50 9.04
N VAL A 217 17.84 1.09 7.92
CA VAL A 217 18.21 0.38 6.71
C VAL A 217 19.65 -0.12 6.77
N LEU A 218 19.83 -1.43 6.60
CA LEU A 218 21.15 -2.07 6.48
C LEU A 218 21.65 -2.07 5.04
N ALA A 219 20.76 -2.32 4.08
CA ALA A 219 21.07 -2.36 2.66
C ALA A 219 19.87 -1.93 1.81
N GLU A 220 20.15 -1.40 0.61
CA GLU A 220 19.17 -1.18 -0.45
C GLU A 220 19.50 -2.08 -1.62
N ILE A 221 18.47 -2.69 -2.23
CA ILE A 221 18.60 -3.67 -3.32
C ILE A 221 17.70 -3.22 -4.46
N VAL A 222 18.30 -3.00 -5.64
CA VAL A 222 17.56 -2.76 -6.88
C VAL A 222 17.37 -4.10 -7.59
N VAL A 223 16.11 -4.40 -7.88
CA VAL A 223 15.68 -5.65 -8.51
C VAL A 223 15.03 -5.35 -9.83
N LYS A 224 15.49 -6.00 -10.90
CA LYS A 224 14.88 -5.94 -12.23
C LYS A 224 13.99 -7.15 -12.49
N ILE A 225 12.85 -6.91 -13.07
CA ILE A 225 11.86 -7.94 -13.37
C ILE A 225 12.16 -8.58 -14.73
N ASN A 226 12.44 -9.87 -14.75
CA ASN A 226 12.80 -10.61 -15.97
C ASN A 226 11.60 -11.31 -16.61
N SER A 227 10.69 -11.82 -15.80
CA SER A 227 9.57 -12.65 -16.28
C SER A 227 8.32 -12.45 -15.42
N GLN A 228 7.16 -12.74 -16.02
CA GLN A 228 5.89 -12.77 -15.31
C GLN A 228 5.87 -13.87 -14.25
N GLY A 229 5.28 -13.58 -13.09
CA GLY A 229 5.10 -14.53 -11.99
C GLY A 229 5.27 -13.89 -10.62
N THR A 230 5.25 -14.74 -9.60
CA THR A 230 5.49 -14.33 -8.21
C THR A 230 6.87 -14.79 -7.76
N SER A 231 7.74 -13.85 -7.44
CA SER A 231 9.07 -14.11 -6.88
C SER A 231 9.10 -13.78 -5.39
N ASN A 232 9.39 -14.79 -4.58
CA ASN A 232 9.69 -14.59 -3.15
C ASN A 232 11.19 -14.35 -3.01
N ILE A 233 11.55 -13.29 -2.29
CA ILE A 233 12.93 -12.99 -1.89
C ILE A 233 13.01 -13.27 -0.40
N THR A 234 13.88 -14.19 0.01
CA THR A 234 13.88 -14.74 1.37
C THR A 234 15.26 -14.68 2.03
N PHE A 235 15.26 -14.54 3.34
CA PHE A 235 16.49 -14.74 4.11
C PHE A 235 16.78 -16.24 4.28
N SER A 236 18.02 -16.63 4.01
CA SER A 236 18.45 -18.03 4.08
C SER A 236 19.81 -18.16 4.76
N GLY A 237 20.25 -19.40 4.99
CA GLY A 237 21.55 -19.67 5.57
C GLY A 237 21.75 -19.02 6.94
N VAL A 238 22.96 -18.50 7.17
CA VAL A 238 23.34 -17.88 8.43
C VAL A 238 23.03 -16.39 8.39
N ASN A 239 22.17 -15.95 9.33
CA ASN A 239 21.90 -14.53 9.55
C ASN A 239 22.31 -14.22 10.98
N LYS A 240 23.11 -13.17 11.16
CA LYS A 240 23.67 -12.83 12.48
C LYS A 240 23.60 -11.33 12.71
N PHE A 241 23.12 -10.97 13.89
CA PHE A 241 23.32 -9.66 14.47
C PHE A 241 24.37 -9.77 15.59
N ARG A 242 25.26 -8.78 15.64
CA ARG A 242 26.32 -8.69 16.63
C ARG A 242 26.35 -7.32 17.28
N GLY A 243 26.43 -7.33 18.59
CA GLY A 243 26.68 -6.12 19.39
C GLY A 243 28.18 -5.92 19.67
N PRO A 244 28.53 -4.93 20.53
CA PRO A 244 29.90 -4.69 20.96
C PRO A 244 30.54 -5.98 21.53
N ASN A 245 31.85 -6.10 21.35
CA ASN A 245 32.63 -7.28 21.75
C ASN A 245 32.11 -8.59 21.14
N ASN A 246 31.49 -8.51 19.95
CA ASN A 246 30.95 -9.68 19.22
C ASN A 246 29.85 -10.44 19.98
N THR A 247 29.12 -9.76 20.86
CA THR A 247 27.97 -10.35 21.56
C THR A 247 26.88 -10.71 20.58
N ALA A 248 26.29 -11.92 20.70
CA ALA A 248 25.20 -12.32 19.82
C ALA A 248 23.91 -11.56 20.17
N ILE A 249 23.23 -11.04 19.14
CA ILE A 249 21.88 -10.51 19.22
C ILE A 249 20.98 -11.52 18.47
N GLU A 250 19.98 -12.06 19.15
CA GLU A 250 19.05 -13.01 18.55
C GLU A 250 18.10 -12.30 17.60
N ILE A 251 18.02 -12.78 16.37
CA ILE A 251 17.04 -12.30 15.38
C ILE A 251 15.74 -13.08 15.60
N ARG A 252 14.68 -12.38 16.00
CA ARG A 252 13.38 -12.98 16.30
C ARG A 252 12.66 -13.43 15.04
N GLU A 253 12.59 -12.54 14.05
CA GLU A 253 11.87 -12.77 12.82
C GLU A 253 12.70 -12.40 11.60
N LYS A 254 12.42 -13.06 10.49
CA LYS A 254 13.02 -12.80 9.19
C LYS A 254 11.91 -12.76 8.15
N ILE A 255 11.57 -11.55 7.71
CA ILE A 255 10.43 -11.30 6.84
C ILE A 255 10.92 -10.97 5.44
N GLY A 256 10.64 -11.85 4.49
CA GLY A 256 11.03 -11.69 3.08
C GLY A 256 10.20 -10.66 2.33
N GLY A 257 10.68 -10.35 1.12
CA GLY A 257 9.98 -9.53 0.14
C GLY A 257 9.27 -10.37 -0.94
N ILE A 258 8.27 -9.78 -1.59
CA ILE A 258 7.52 -10.38 -2.69
C ILE A 258 7.49 -9.42 -3.88
N VAL A 259 7.75 -9.95 -5.08
CA VAL A 259 7.48 -9.27 -6.35
C VAL A 259 6.40 -10.03 -7.09
N ILE A 260 5.32 -9.35 -7.48
CA ILE A 260 4.26 -9.88 -8.35
C ILE A 260 4.37 -9.18 -9.69
N ALA A 261 4.88 -9.89 -10.70
CA ALA A 261 5.06 -9.39 -12.05
C ALA A 261 3.90 -9.80 -12.96
N LYS A 262 3.33 -8.83 -13.67
CA LYS A 262 2.20 -8.99 -14.61
C LYS A 262 2.63 -8.81 -16.06
#